data_c1063ef3c2a8a83706c69181b155cade
#
_entry.id   c1063ef3c2a8a83706c69181b155cade
#
_cell.length_a   1.000
_cell.length_b   1.000
_cell.length_c   1.000
_cell.angle_alpha   90.00
_cell.angle_beta   90.00
_cell.angle_gamma   90.00
#
_symmetry.space_group_name_H-M   'P 1'
#
loop_
_entity.id
_entity.type
_entity.pdbx_description
1 polymer ?
#
loop_
_entity_poly.entity_id
_entity_poly.type
_entity_poly.pdbx_seq_one_letter_code
_entity_poly.pdbx_strand_id
1 'polypeptide(L)'
;ARDIGYLKDITPYGATFQPLGLTGYQKEKALLYVSLRDAYERLYRYESNRREENVPWREHLNTCYDEFVMRYGNLNAKQNGKLVMMDAGGRDILSLERAEDGKFVKADIFDRPVSFSVESYANVSSPEEALSASPTKFDTVNIGDMREITNRTEEEPLNALQGRIFYNPLVTLTPLHI
;
A
#
# COMPACT_ATOMS: atom_id res chain seq x y z
N ALA A 1 14.93 24.84 -13.28
CA ALA A 1 14.41 23.71 -14.05
C ALA A 1 14.58 22.45 -13.21
N ARG A 2 13.51 21.63 -13.06
CA ARG A 2 13.64 20.32 -12.41
C ARG A 2 14.34 19.37 -13.37
N ASP A 3 15.40 18.70 -12.91
CA ASP A 3 16.08 17.68 -13.68
C ASP A 3 15.77 16.29 -13.16
N ILE A 4 15.91 15.26 -14.01
CA ILE A 4 15.66 13.88 -13.68
C ILE A 4 16.98 13.12 -13.72
N GLY A 5 17.22 12.33 -12.69
CA GLY A 5 18.43 11.58 -12.50
C GLY A 5 18.27 10.55 -11.40
N TYR A 6 19.35 9.95 -11.02
CA TYR A 6 19.42 9.01 -9.91
C TYR A 6 20.47 9.49 -8.88
N LEU A 7 20.34 9.02 -7.66
CA LEU A 7 21.29 9.28 -6.60
C LEU A 7 22.38 8.21 -6.62
N LYS A 8 23.64 8.66 -6.58
CA LYS A 8 24.83 7.82 -6.38
C LYS A 8 25.47 8.12 -5.04
N ASP A 9 26.34 7.24 -4.60
CA ASP A 9 27.19 7.43 -3.41
C ASP A 9 26.35 7.80 -2.19
N ILE A 10 25.24 7.09 -1.99
CA ILE A 10 24.29 7.34 -0.92
C ILE A 10 24.93 7.00 0.42
N THR A 11 25.05 8.02 1.29
CA THR A 11 25.58 7.91 2.65
C THR A 11 24.57 8.52 3.63
N PRO A 12 24.73 8.31 4.96
CA PRO A 12 23.91 9.00 5.95
C PRO A 12 23.98 10.54 5.89
N TYR A 13 25.01 11.09 5.25
CA TYR A 13 25.27 12.52 5.18
C TYR A 13 24.92 13.17 3.84
N GLY A 14 24.59 12.38 2.81
CA GLY A 14 24.22 12.90 1.51
C GLY A 14 24.34 11.89 0.38
N ALA A 15 24.04 12.35 -0.82
CA ALA A 15 24.15 11.57 -2.06
C ALA A 15 24.53 12.48 -3.22
N THR A 16 25.14 11.92 -4.27
CA THR A 16 25.48 12.63 -5.50
C THR A 16 24.33 12.46 -6.52
N PHE A 17 23.80 13.58 -7.00
CA PHE A 17 22.79 13.56 -8.06
C PHE A 17 23.46 13.40 -9.42
N GLN A 18 23.06 12.36 -10.16
CA GLN A 18 23.53 12.09 -11.53
C GLN A 18 22.37 12.30 -12.51
N PRO A 19 22.38 13.36 -13.33
CA PRO A 19 21.34 13.58 -14.33
C PRO A 19 21.38 12.53 -15.44
N LEU A 20 20.20 12.18 -15.98
CA LEU A 20 20.05 11.19 -17.05
C LEU A 20 20.27 11.76 -18.45
N GLY A 21 20.42 13.07 -18.63
CA GLY A 21 20.65 13.69 -19.95
C GLY A 21 19.49 13.46 -20.93
N LEU A 22 18.24 13.45 -20.45
CA LEU A 22 17.05 13.14 -21.26
C LEU A 22 16.75 14.27 -22.26
N THR A 23 16.24 13.89 -23.45
CA THR A 23 15.67 14.85 -24.41
C THR A 23 14.35 15.43 -23.89
N GLY A 24 13.84 16.52 -24.51
CA GLY A 24 12.60 17.17 -24.08
C GLY A 24 11.43 16.19 -23.92
N TYR A 25 11.16 15.39 -24.95
CA TYR A 25 10.11 14.36 -24.92
C TYR A 25 10.32 13.29 -23.84
N GLN A 26 11.55 12.80 -23.72
CA GLN A 26 11.89 11.79 -22.69
C GLN A 26 11.78 12.39 -21.27
N LYS A 27 12.14 13.66 -21.11
CA LYS A 27 12.06 14.37 -19.84
C LYS A 27 10.60 14.58 -19.42
N GLU A 28 9.73 15.01 -20.33
CA GLU A 28 8.30 15.16 -20.07
C GLU A 28 7.67 13.82 -19.66
N LYS A 29 7.97 12.76 -20.41
CA LYS A 29 7.51 11.41 -20.08
C LYS A 29 7.96 10.95 -18.70
N ALA A 30 9.23 11.15 -18.39
CA ALA A 30 9.79 10.77 -17.10
C ALA A 30 9.23 11.61 -15.94
N LEU A 31 8.92 12.90 -16.16
CA LEU A 31 8.25 13.75 -15.16
C LEU A 31 6.84 13.27 -14.84
N LEU A 32 6.05 12.89 -15.86
CA LEU A 32 4.72 12.33 -15.62
C LEU A 32 4.80 10.97 -14.92
N TYR A 33 5.77 10.14 -15.28
CA TYR A 33 6.03 8.88 -14.58
C TYR A 33 6.35 9.12 -13.09
N VAL A 34 7.24 10.06 -12.78
CA VAL A 34 7.59 10.41 -11.40
C VAL A 34 6.37 10.93 -10.64
N SER A 35 5.53 11.77 -11.25
CA SER A 35 4.30 12.24 -10.62
C SER A 35 3.34 11.10 -10.30
N LEU A 36 3.18 10.15 -11.21
CA LEU A 36 2.38 8.94 -11.00
C LEU A 36 2.93 8.08 -9.86
N ARG A 37 4.24 7.81 -9.88
CA ARG A 37 4.93 7.05 -8.82
C ARG A 37 4.75 7.69 -7.45
N ASP A 38 5.00 8.98 -7.35
CA ASP A 38 4.91 9.73 -6.10
C ASP A 38 3.47 9.75 -5.57
N ALA A 39 2.46 9.83 -6.46
CA ALA A 39 1.05 9.73 -6.09
C ALA A 39 0.70 8.33 -5.54
N TYR A 40 1.18 7.26 -6.21
CA TYR A 40 1.01 5.88 -5.76
C TYR A 40 1.65 5.65 -4.39
N GLU A 41 2.95 5.99 -4.24
CA GLU A 41 3.68 5.78 -2.98
C GLU A 41 3.03 6.54 -1.81
N ARG A 42 2.57 7.77 -2.06
CA ARG A 42 1.89 8.58 -1.05
C ARG A 42 0.60 7.92 -0.58
N LEU A 43 -0.27 7.50 -1.52
CA LEU A 43 -1.53 6.84 -1.22
C LEU A 43 -1.29 5.52 -0.49
N TYR A 44 -0.48 4.64 -1.06
CA TYR A 44 -0.22 3.31 -0.50
C TYR A 44 0.38 3.39 0.90
N ARG A 45 1.37 4.27 1.12
CA ARG A 45 2.00 4.46 2.43
C ARG A 45 1.02 5.02 3.47
N TYR A 46 0.18 5.96 3.09
CA TYR A 46 -0.83 6.50 4.00
C TYR A 46 -1.83 5.41 4.41
N GLU A 47 -2.43 4.74 3.43
CA GLU A 47 -3.46 3.74 3.67
C GLU A 47 -2.91 2.52 4.43
N SER A 48 -1.69 2.06 4.13
CA SER A 48 -1.09 0.94 4.86
C SER A 48 -0.75 1.30 6.32
N ASN A 49 -0.31 2.53 6.60
CA ASN A 49 0.05 2.95 7.95
C ASN A 49 -1.17 3.34 8.81
N ARG A 50 -2.16 4.01 8.18
CA ARG A 50 -3.34 4.51 8.89
C ARG A 50 -4.50 3.54 8.88
N ARG A 51 -4.51 2.59 7.95
CA ARG A 51 -5.65 1.69 7.68
C ARG A 51 -6.95 2.47 7.43
N GLU A 52 -6.81 3.59 6.75
CA GLU A 52 -7.88 4.53 6.45
C GLU A 52 -7.81 4.90 4.97
N GLU A 53 -8.97 4.90 4.30
CA GLU A 53 -9.08 5.28 2.90
C GLU A 53 -8.83 6.77 2.70
N ASN A 54 -8.09 7.12 1.65
CA ASN A 54 -7.88 8.51 1.25
C ASN A 54 -8.39 8.76 -0.18
N VAL A 55 -9.68 9.06 -0.29
CA VAL A 55 -10.35 9.30 -1.59
C VAL A 55 -9.68 10.42 -2.39
N PRO A 56 -9.36 11.62 -1.85
CA PRO A 56 -8.70 12.67 -2.63
C PRO A 56 -7.34 12.25 -3.22
N TRP A 57 -6.56 11.45 -2.51
CA TRP A 57 -5.27 10.97 -3.04
C TRP A 57 -5.46 9.86 -4.08
N ARG A 58 -6.51 9.06 -3.95
CA ARG A 58 -6.87 8.07 -4.96
C ARG A 58 -7.32 8.74 -6.27
N GLU A 59 -8.12 9.80 -6.18
CA GLU A 59 -8.50 10.62 -7.34
C GLU A 59 -7.27 11.27 -8.00
N HIS A 60 -6.32 11.74 -7.21
CA HIS A 60 -5.07 12.27 -7.73
C HIS A 60 -4.23 11.19 -8.43
N LEU A 61 -4.14 9.98 -7.86
CA LEU A 61 -3.48 8.84 -8.50
C LEU A 61 -4.15 8.50 -9.84
N ASN A 62 -5.48 8.45 -9.89
CA ASN A 62 -6.24 8.26 -11.12
C ASN A 62 -5.88 9.31 -12.17
N THR A 63 -5.87 10.59 -11.79
CA THR A 63 -5.53 11.71 -12.68
C THR A 63 -4.13 11.56 -13.26
N CYS A 64 -3.12 11.26 -12.43
CA CYS A 64 -1.74 11.07 -12.87
C CYS A 64 -1.61 9.87 -13.83
N TYR A 65 -2.30 8.77 -13.54
CA TYR A 65 -2.30 7.58 -14.39
C TYR A 65 -2.95 7.87 -15.76
N ASP A 66 -4.15 8.46 -15.76
CA ASP A 66 -4.89 8.75 -16.98
C ASP A 66 -4.13 9.74 -17.88
N GLU A 67 -3.46 10.74 -17.30
CA GLU A 67 -2.61 11.67 -18.04
C GLU A 67 -1.41 10.96 -18.67
N PHE A 68 -0.74 10.07 -17.93
CA PHE A 68 0.38 9.30 -18.46
C PHE A 68 -0.06 8.39 -19.61
N VAL A 69 -1.13 7.61 -19.40
CA VAL A 69 -1.63 6.63 -20.38
C VAL A 69 -2.16 7.32 -21.64
N MET A 70 -2.85 8.45 -21.49
CA MET A 70 -3.35 9.23 -22.62
C MET A 70 -2.22 9.72 -23.54
N ARG A 71 -1.06 10.09 -22.96
CA ARG A 71 0.06 10.62 -23.75
C ARG A 71 1.05 9.56 -24.25
N TYR A 72 1.26 8.52 -23.47
CA TYR A 72 2.38 7.56 -23.69
C TYR A 72 1.92 6.11 -23.77
N GLY A 73 0.64 5.82 -23.60
CA GLY A 73 0.10 4.46 -23.54
C GLY A 73 0.37 3.77 -22.21
N ASN A 74 -0.12 2.56 -22.08
CA ASN A 74 -0.06 1.77 -20.84
C ASN A 74 1.36 1.61 -20.28
N LEU A 75 1.49 1.51 -18.98
CA LEU A 75 2.76 1.34 -18.25
C LEU A 75 3.49 0.06 -18.69
N ASN A 76 2.73 -1.03 -18.82
CA ASN A 76 3.24 -2.33 -19.25
C ASN A 76 3.48 -2.44 -20.77
N ALA A 77 3.15 -1.40 -21.54
CA ALA A 77 3.47 -1.39 -22.95
C ALA A 77 5.00 -1.40 -23.18
N LYS A 78 5.46 -2.11 -24.20
CA LYS A 78 6.90 -2.33 -24.48
C LYS A 78 7.72 -1.04 -24.51
N GLN A 79 7.15 0.06 -25.02
CA GLN A 79 7.81 1.37 -25.10
C GLN A 79 7.98 2.06 -23.74
N ASN A 80 7.22 1.66 -22.71
CA ASN A 80 7.24 2.24 -21.37
C ASN A 80 8.04 1.40 -20.37
N GLY A 81 8.07 0.07 -20.57
CA GLY A 81 8.68 -0.87 -19.63
C GLY A 81 10.14 -0.56 -19.29
N LYS A 82 10.93 -0.07 -20.27
CA LYS A 82 12.32 0.32 -20.02
C LYS A 82 12.44 1.48 -19.05
N LEU A 83 11.61 2.52 -19.21
CA LEU A 83 11.59 3.67 -18.30
C LEU A 83 11.19 3.25 -16.88
N VAL A 84 10.11 2.47 -16.78
CA VAL A 84 9.59 2.02 -15.49
C VAL A 84 10.61 1.13 -14.77
N MET A 85 11.28 0.22 -15.48
CA MET A 85 12.28 -0.69 -14.89
C MET A 85 13.63 -0.02 -14.56
N MET A 86 13.84 1.24 -14.94
CA MET A 86 14.98 2.03 -14.44
C MET A 86 14.78 2.50 -13.00
N ASP A 87 13.54 2.54 -12.52
CA ASP A 87 13.19 2.89 -11.16
C ASP A 87 13.24 1.65 -10.25
N ALA A 88 13.79 1.79 -9.05
CA ALA A 88 13.85 0.71 -8.06
C ALA A 88 12.45 0.18 -7.67
N GLY A 89 11.45 1.08 -7.60
CA GLY A 89 10.04 0.75 -7.35
C GLY A 89 9.24 0.41 -8.61
N GLY A 90 9.88 0.28 -9.77
CA GLY A 90 9.19 0.14 -11.06
C GLY A 90 8.26 -1.06 -11.14
N ARG A 91 8.56 -2.17 -10.44
CA ARG A 91 7.69 -3.35 -10.42
C ARG A 91 6.34 -3.05 -9.76
N ASP A 92 6.34 -2.26 -8.68
CA ASP A 92 5.12 -1.87 -7.98
C ASP A 92 4.27 -0.98 -8.88
N ILE A 93 4.92 -0.11 -9.66
CA ILE A 93 4.22 0.74 -10.63
C ILE A 93 3.63 -0.06 -11.80
N LEU A 94 4.32 -1.12 -12.28
CA LEU A 94 3.75 -2.02 -13.28
C LEU A 94 2.53 -2.77 -12.76
N SER A 95 2.43 -3.03 -11.46
CA SER A 95 1.27 -3.68 -10.84
C SER A 95 0.00 -2.81 -10.80
N LEU A 96 0.12 -1.52 -11.15
CA LEU A 96 -1.04 -0.64 -11.35
C LEU A 96 -1.90 -1.03 -12.57
N GLU A 97 -1.41 -1.94 -13.40
CA GLU A 97 -2.17 -2.50 -14.51
C GLU A 97 -2.24 -4.02 -14.42
N ARG A 98 -3.40 -4.58 -14.78
CA ARG A 98 -3.60 -6.01 -14.97
C ARG A 98 -3.81 -6.31 -16.45
N ALA A 99 -3.34 -7.48 -16.89
CA ALA A 99 -3.61 -7.95 -18.24
C ALA A 99 -4.93 -8.75 -18.23
N GLU A 100 -5.94 -8.27 -18.94
CA GLU A 100 -7.23 -8.91 -19.13
C GLU A 100 -7.57 -8.94 -20.62
N ASP A 101 -7.83 -10.12 -21.17
CA ASP A 101 -8.18 -10.33 -22.59
C ASP A 101 -7.24 -9.61 -23.59
N GLY A 102 -5.95 -9.60 -23.29
CA GLY A 102 -4.93 -8.98 -24.14
C GLY A 102 -4.88 -7.45 -24.06
N LYS A 103 -5.61 -6.85 -23.13
CA LYS A 103 -5.58 -5.40 -22.82
C LYS A 103 -5.05 -5.17 -21.41
N PHE A 104 -4.58 -3.96 -21.17
CA PHE A 104 -4.24 -3.53 -19.82
C PHE A 104 -5.40 -2.74 -19.23
N VAL A 105 -5.80 -3.11 -18.00
CA VAL A 105 -6.83 -2.46 -17.21
C VAL A 105 -6.26 -1.97 -15.88
N LYS A 106 -6.89 -0.97 -15.28
CA LYS A 106 -6.51 -0.45 -13.97
C LYS A 106 -6.61 -1.53 -12.90
N ALA A 107 -5.65 -1.58 -11.98
CA ALA A 107 -5.70 -2.43 -10.80
C ALA A 107 -6.65 -1.85 -9.73
N ASP A 108 -7.02 -2.66 -8.74
CA ASP A 108 -8.03 -2.32 -7.72
C ASP A 108 -7.68 -1.08 -6.87
N ILE A 109 -6.41 -0.72 -6.75
CA ILE A 109 -5.98 0.47 -6.00
C ILE A 109 -6.59 1.77 -6.52
N PHE A 110 -7.01 1.81 -7.78
CA PHE A 110 -7.67 2.97 -8.37
C PHE A 110 -9.12 3.15 -7.90
N ASP A 111 -9.74 2.07 -7.40
CA ASP A 111 -11.14 2.04 -7.00
C ASP A 111 -11.32 1.89 -5.48
N ARG A 112 -10.39 1.19 -4.83
CA ARG A 112 -10.50 0.84 -3.40
C ARG A 112 -9.12 0.66 -2.73
N PRO A 113 -9.05 0.71 -1.39
CA PRO A 113 -7.84 0.33 -0.66
C PRO A 113 -7.42 -1.11 -0.95
N VAL A 114 -6.10 -1.32 -1.10
CA VAL A 114 -5.51 -2.66 -1.33
C VAL A 114 -4.53 -3.06 -0.22
N SER A 115 -4.12 -2.11 0.61
CA SER A 115 -3.16 -2.34 1.70
C SER A 115 -3.82 -2.79 3.00
N PHE A 116 -5.16 -2.71 3.09
CA PHE A 116 -5.96 -3.19 4.21
C PHE A 116 -7.35 -3.58 3.70
N SER A 117 -8.05 -4.45 4.45
CA SER A 117 -9.42 -4.84 4.12
C SER A 117 -10.41 -3.96 4.89
N VAL A 118 -11.33 -3.32 4.17
CA VAL A 118 -12.42 -2.53 4.76
C VAL A 118 -13.58 -3.43 5.20
N GLU A 119 -13.69 -4.63 4.64
CA GLU A 119 -14.90 -5.45 4.74
C GLU A 119 -14.91 -6.51 5.86
N SER A 120 -13.79 -6.73 6.57
CA SER A 120 -13.64 -7.99 7.29
C SER A 120 -14.24 -8.06 8.70
N TYR A 121 -14.85 -7.02 9.24
CA TYR A 121 -15.24 -7.03 10.65
C TYR A 121 -16.73 -6.86 10.93
N ALA A 122 -17.53 -6.58 9.92
CA ALA A 122 -18.98 -6.35 10.12
C ALA A 122 -19.79 -7.62 10.45
N ASN A 123 -19.25 -8.83 10.25
CA ASN A 123 -19.99 -10.09 10.38
C ASN A 123 -19.16 -11.24 10.98
N VAL A 124 -18.24 -10.98 11.90
CA VAL A 124 -17.56 -12.05 12.63
C VAL A 124 -18.49 -12.55 13.72
N SER A 125 -18.98 -13.78 13.58
CA SER A 125 -20.01 -14.36 14.46
C SER A 125 -19.43 -15.29 15.54
N SER A 126 -18.19 -15.74 15.40
CA SER A 126 -17.54 -16.64 16.35
C SER A 126 -16.18 -16.15 16.85
N PRO A 127 -15.76 -16.52 18.08
CA PRO A 127 -14.42 -16.21 18.57
C PRO A 127 -13.28 -16.79 17.73
N GLU A 128 -13.50 -17.91 17.06
CA GLU A 128 -12.55 -18.57 16.16
C GLU A 128 -12.33 -17.74 14.88
N GLU A 129 -13.40 -17.18 14.32
CA GLU A 129 -13.31 -16.27 13.17
C GLU A 129 -12.62 -14.97 13.58
N ALA A 130 -12.91 -14.44 14.78
CA ALA A 130 -12.25 -13.26 15.32
C ALA A 130 -10.74 -13.48 15.53
N LEU A 131 -10.34 -14.67 15.97
CA LEU A 131 -8.94 -15.04 16.09
C LEU A 131 -8.22 -15.02 14.74
N SER A 132 -8.88 -15.49 13.68
CA SER A 132 -8.32 -15.47 12.33
C SER A 132 -8.24 -14.07 11.74
N ALA A 133 -9.15 -13.18 12.11
CA ALA A 133 -9.22 -11.81 11.64
C ALA A 133 -8.24 -10.86 12.37
N SER A 134 -8.00 -11.09 13.66
CA SER A 134 -7.18 -10.23 14.53
C SER A 134 -5.74 -10.03 14.02
N PRO A 135 -4.98 -11.08 13.65
CA PRO A 135 -3.62 -10.89 13.12
C PRO A 135 -3.58 -10.11 11.80
N THR A 136 -4.62 -10.22 10.97
CA THR A 136 -4.71 -9.51 9.69
C THR A 136 -4.82 -8.00 9.89
N LYS A 137 -5.50 -7.56 10.95
CA LYS A 137 -5.69 -6.13 11.25
C LYS A 137 -4.51 -5.52 12.02
N PHE A 138 -3.95 -6.24 13.01
CA PHE A 138 -3.06 -5.67 14.01
C PHE A 138 -1.68 -6.34 14.08
N ASP A 139 -1.41 -7.29 13.19
CA ASP A 139 -0.16 -8.06 13.13
C ASP A 139 0.11 -8.94 14.38
N THR A 140 -0.77 -8.85 15.37
CA THR A 140 -0.76 -9.65 16.61
C THR A 140 -2.17 -9.91 17.10
N VAL A 141 -2.37 -11.01 17.84
CA VAL A 141 -3.66 -11.32 18.49
C VAL A 141 -3.84 -10.41 19.70
N ASN A 142 -4.87 -9.59 19.69
CA ASN A 142 -5.25 -8.70 20.78
C ASN A 142 -6.69 -8.99 21.23
N ILE A 143 -6.85 -9.31 22.51
CA ILE A 143 -8.15 -9.68 23.08
C ILE A 143 -9.15 -8.49 23.06
N GLY A 144 -8.64 -7.26 23.25
CA GLY A 144 -9.46 -6.04 23.14
C GLY A 144 -10.08 -5.88 21.74
N ASP A 145 -9.28 -6.13 20.71
CA ASP A 145 -9.74 -6.07 19.32
C ASP A 145 -10.76 -7.16 18.99
N MET A 146 -10.58 -8.36 19.55
CA MET A 146 -11.54 -9.46 19.39
C MET A 146 -12.90 -9.11 20.02
N ARG A 147 -12.90 -8.37 21.15
CA ARG A 147 -14.13 -7.85 21.76
C ARG A 147 -14.85 -6.89 20.83
N GLU A 148 -14.13 -5.93 20.22
CA GLU A 148 -14.72 -4.99 19.26
C GLU A 148 -15.29 -5.71 18.03
N ILE A 149 -14.56 -6.68 17.51
CA ILE A 149 -14.96 -7.45 16.32
C ILE A 149 -16.20 -8.31 16.58
N THR A 150 -16.30 -8.95 17.76
CA THR A 150 -17.41 -9.85 18.11
C THR A 150 -18.53 -9.17 18.86
N ASN A 151 -18.33 -7.92 19.32
CA ASN A 151 -19.25 -7.20 20.19
C ASN A 151 -19.63 -7.99 21.48
N ARG A 152 -18.65 -8.72 22.06
CA ARG A 152 -18.78 -9.56 23.26
C ARG A 152 -17.86 -9.10 24.38
N THR A 153 -18.05 -9.61 25.59
CA THR A 153 -17.16 -9.36 26.73
C THR A 153 -15.81 -10.05 26.54
N GLU A 154 -14.74 -9.56 27.19
CA GLU A 154 -13.38 -10.14 27.05
C GLU A 154 -13.29 -11.60 27.53
N GLU A 155 -14.11 -12.00 28.50
CA GLU A 155 -14.09 -13.36 29.06
C GLU A 155 -14.60 -14.42 28.09
N GLU A 156 -15.55 -14.09 27.22
CA GLU A 156 -16.12 -15.02 26.26
C GLU A 156 -15.11 -15.49 25.19
N PRO A 157 -14.35 -14.60 24.53
CA PRO A 157 -13.30 -15.01 23.61
C PRO A 157 -12.19 -15.81 24.29
N LEU A 158 -11.77 -15.41 25.50
CA LEU A 158 -10.73 -16.11 26.26
C LEU A 158 -11.12 -17.56 26.58
N ASN A 159 -12.36 -17.76 27.05
CA ASN A 159 -12.86 -19.08 27.39
C ASN A 159 -13.03 -19.98 26.16
N ALA A 160 -13.52 -19.43 25.03
CA ALA A 160 -13.71 -20.19 23.79
C ALA A 160 -12.36 -20.60 23.16
N LEU A 161 -11.31 -19.83 23.36
CA LEU A 161 -9.99 -20.06 22.77
C LEU A 161 -8.97 -20.66 23.75
N GLN A 162 -9.42 -21.16 24.90
CA GLN A 162 -8.56 -21.81 25.88
C GLN A 162 -7.77 -22.95 25.25
N GLY A 163 -6.43 -22.93 25.40
CA GLY A 163 -5.52 -23.91 24.79
C GLY A 163 -5.14 -23.62 23.32
N ARG A 164 -5.71 -22.58 22.69
CA ARG A 164 -5.37 -22.14 21.33
C ARG A 164 -4.58 -20.84 21.28
N ILE A 165 -4.62 -20.05 22.35
CA ILE A 165 -3.86 -18.82 22.56
C ILE A 165 -3.07 -18.90 23.86
N PHE A 166 -1.90 -18.28 23.90
CA PHE A 166 -1.00 -18.29 25.04
C PHE A 166 -0.46 -16.88 25.27
N TYR A 167 -0.32 -16.49 26.55
CA TYR A 167 0.36 -15.24 26.89
C TYR A 167 1.86 -15.34 26.56
N ASN A 168 2.40 -14.26 25.97
CA ASN A 168 3.86 -14.13 25.83
C ASN A 168 4.44 -13.64 27.17
N PRO A 169 5.22 -14.47 27.90
CA PRO A 169 5.76 -14.10 29.21
C PRO A 169 6.85 -13.01 29.13
N LEU A 170 7.31 -12.67 27.92
CA LEU A 170 8.33 -11.62 27.71
C LEU A 170 7.72 -10.23 27.49
N VAL A 171 6.42 -10.12 27.34
CA VAL A 171 5.72 -8.82 27.22
C VAL A 171 5.23 -8.43 28.61
N THR A 172 5.89 -7.45 29.22
CA THR A 172 5.41 -6.83 30.45
C THR A 172 4.14 -6.05 30.15
N LEU A 173 3.01 -6.48 30.69
CA LEU A 173 1.76 -5.71 30.66
C LEU A 173 2.00 -4.43 31.46
N THR A 174 2.18 -3.30 30.79
CA THR A 174 2.06 -2.00 31.43
C THR A 174 0.60 -1.82 31.81
N PRO A 175 0.27 -1.58 33.10
CA PRO A 175 -1.11 -1.32 33.51
C PRO A 175 -1.56 -0.04 32.79
N LEU A 176 -2.68 -0.10 32.08
CA LEU A 176 -3.42 1.07 31.64
C LEU A 176 -3.84 1.81 32.92
N HIS A 177 -3.27 2.99 33.12
CA HIS A 177 -3.77 3.91 34.15
C HIS A 177 -5.20 4.30 33.78
N ILE A 178 -6.08 4.06 34.74
CA ILE A 178 -7.49 4.46 34.78
C ILE A 178 -7.61 5.99 34.74
#